data_08ba0d92d1ef601bdf50439f22d174ed
#
_entry.id   08ba0d92d1ef601bdf50439f22d174ed
#
_cell.length_a   1.000
_cell.length_b   1.000
_cell.length_c   1.000
_cell.angle_alpha   90.00
_cell.angle_beta   90.00
_cell.angle_gamma   90.00
#
_symmetry.space_group_name_H-M   'P 1'
#
loop_
_entity.id
_entity.type
_entity.pdbx_description
1 polymer ?
#
loop_
_entity_poly.entity_id
_entity_poly.type
_entity_poly.pdbx_seq_one_letter_code
_entity_poly.pdbx_strand_id
1 'polypeptide(L)'
;ELKARFDEEHNIEISTILREGGVRIAFTSPDMKTHAKLCLITRKEKKGLKTYAQIGTGNYSESNAKQYTDYSYFTADQDMCFDLTRFFDLMTSDQGVFKSRKVIYAPYNMKDTIKDEIKAEIKRAKNDKEGYIFIKCNGFTDVEIAEAIQDAAKAGVKITMLVRGACVIEPTKNIKIYSLVGRFLEHSRVYQFGTGKNARIYIGSADLMGRNLNRRHELLILVENEEIRERLMKHLKVYMKDNTNLRKILPNYKYEMVDQPEKKKNQFSAQDWFIEEAKEMGLE
;
A
#
# COMPACT_ATOMS: atom_id res chain seq x y z
N GLU A 1 -14.37 -13.67 -2.01
CA GLU A 1 -13.63 -14.77 -1.36
C GLU A 1 -14.49 -15.44 -0.29
N LEU A 2 -14.62 -16.79 -0.32
CA LEU A 2 -15.36 -17.50 0.72
C LEU A 2 -14.62 -17.55 2.06
N LYS A 3 -13.30 -17.66 2.01
CA LYS A 3 -12.42 -17.80 3.19
C LYS A 3 -12.18 -16.45 3.86
N ALA A 4 -13.22 -15.87 4.45
CA ALA A 4 -13.16 -14.62 5.20
C ALA A 4 -13.22 -14.92 6.69
N ARG A 5 -12.19 -14.58 7.43
CA ARG A 5 -12.08 -14.88 8.87
C ARG A 5 -13.28 -14.33 9.64
N PHE A 6 -14.13 -15.23 10.17
CA PHE A 6 -15.39 -14.98 10.89
C PHE A 6 -16.53 -14.39 10.04
N ASP A 7 -16.48 -14.49 8.71
CA ASP A 7 -17.46 -13.88 7.81
C ASP A 7 -17.80 -14.79 6.62
N GLU A 8 -17.47 -16.09 6.74
CA GLU A 8 -17.64 -17.07 5.67
C GLU A 8 -19.12 -17.26 5.32
N GLU A 9 -19.99 -17.36 6.33
CA GLU A 9 -21.43 -17.56 6.15
C GLU A 9 -22.06 -16.36 5.43
N HIS A 10 -21.73 -15.14 5.86
CA HIS A 10 -22.19 -13.91 5.22
C HIS A 10 -21.71 -13.80 3.76
N ASN A 11 -20.49 -14.20 3.46
CA ASN A 11 -19.98 -14.20 2.07
C ASN A 11 -20.71 -15.22 1.19
N ILE A 12 -21.12 -16.37 1.74
CA ILE A 12 -21.95 -17.34 1.02
C ILE A 12 -23.32 -16.75 0.70
N GLU A 13 -23.97 -16.13 1.69
CA GLU A 13 -25.25 -15.46 1.54
C GLU A 13 -25.21 -14.36 0.48
N ILE A 14 -24.26 -13.44 0.57
CA ILE A 14 -24.06 -12.37 -0.41
C ILE A 14 -23.80 -12.95 -1.82
N SER A 15 -23.01 -14.02 -1.92
CA SER A 15 -22.74 -14.62 -3.23
C SER A 15 -24.02 -15.20 -3.86
N THR A 16 -24.94 -15.71 -3.05
CA THR A 16 -26.23 -16.22 -3.50
C THR A 16 -27.14 -15.08 -3.99
N ILE A 17 -27.28 -14.01 -3.18
CA ILE A 17 -28.07 -12.83 -3.54
C ILE A 17 -27.56 -12.20 -4.86
N LEU A 18 -26.25 -12.08 -5.02
CA LEU A 18 -25.65 -11.52 -6.22
C LEU A 18 -25.90 -12.40 -7.46
N ARG A 19 -25.83 -13.73 -7.34
CA ARG A 19 -26.15 -14.65 -8.44
C ARG A 19 -27.61 -14.58 -8.86
N GLU A 20 -28.51 -14.52 -7.89
CA GLU A 20 -29.94 -14.34 -8.14
C GLU A 20 -30.23 -13.00 -8.84
N GLY A 21 -29.44 -11.97 -8.53
CA GLY A 21 -29.45 -10.68 -9.22
C GLY A 21 -28.77 -10.69 -10.60
N GLY A 22 -28.32 -11.85 -11.10
CA GLY A 22 -27.70 -11.98 -12.42
C GLY A 22 -26.20 -11.65 -12.46
N VAL A 23 -25.54 -11.50 -11.31
CA VAL A 23 -24.10 -11.24 -11.25
C VAL A 23 -23.32 -12.53 -11.46
N ARG A 24 -22.32 -12.51 -12.33
CA ARG A 24 -21.39 -13.62 -12.49
C ARG A 24 -20.38 -13.61 -11.35
N ILE A 25 -20.38 -14.66 -10.53
CA ILE A 25 -19.45 -14.85 -9.42
C ILE A 25 -18.38 -15.85 -9.82
N ALA A 26 -17.12 -15.51 -9.59
CA ALA A 26 -15.99 -16.42 -9.68
C ALA A 26 -15.28 -16.48 -8.33
N PHE A 27 -14.80 -17.65 -7.96
CA PHE A 27 -13.98 -17.88 -6.78
C PHE A 27 -12.57 -18.22 -7.22
N THR A 28 -11.59 -17.64 -6.56
CA THR A 28 -10.19 -18.01 -6.77
C THR A 28 -9.86 -19.36 -6.14
N SER A 29 -8.71 -19.94 -6.49
CA SER A 29 -8.22 -21.17 -5.86
C SER A 29 -8.26 -21.08 -4.32
N PRO A 30 -8.67 -22.14 -3.61
CA PRO A 30 -8.71 -22.16 -2.15
C PRO A 30 -7.36 -21.91 -1.47
N ASP A 31 -6.26 -22.15 -2.19
CA ASP A 31 -4.88 -21.98 -1.69
C ASP A 31 -4.37 -20.53 -1.82
N MET A 32 -5.07 -19.72 -2.63
CA MET A 32 -4.70 -18.33 -2.92
C MET A 32 -5.76 -17.36 -2.41
N LYS A 33 -5.41 -16.58 -1.40
CA LYS A 33 -6.30 -15.55 -0.88
C LYS A 33 -6.32 -14.33 -1.80
N THR A 34 -7.51 -13.86 -2.17
CA THR A 34 -7.69 -12.60 -2.89
C THR A 34 -7.69 -11.44 -1.90
N HIS A 35 -6.67 -10.58 -1.97
CA HIS A 35 -6.56 -9.42 -1.07
C HIS A 35 -6.48 -8.09 -1.81
N ALA A 36 -6.37 -8.10 -3.13
CA ALA A 36 -6.47 -6.91 -3.98
C ALA A 36 -7.87 -6.26 -3.86
N LYS A 37 -7.91 -4.93 -3.92
CA LYS A 37 -9.14 -4.13 -3.94
C LYS A 37 -9.18 -3.36 -5.25
N LEU A 38 -10.10 -3.75 -6.11
CA LEU A 38 -10.14 -3.33 -7.50
C LEU A 38 -11.57 -3.29 -7.99
N CYS A 39 -11.93 -2.21 -8.67
CA CYS A 39 -13.17 -2.08 -9.43
C CYS A 39 -12.84 -1.66 -10.86
N LEU A 40 -13.42 -2.34 -11.86
CA LEU A 40 -13.34 -1.96 -13.26
C LEU A 40 -14.72 -1.65 -13.80
N ILE A 41 -14.83 -0.57 -14.57
CA ILE A 41 -16.04 -0.17 -15.27
C ILE A 41 -15.68 0.01 -16.74
N THR A 42 -16.20 -0.85 -17.60
CA THR A 42 -16.06 -0.71 -19.05
C THR A 42 -17.38 -0.21 -19.63
N ARG A 43 -17.34 0.90 -20.33
CA ARG A 43 -18.52 1.51 -20.94
C ARG A 43 -18.29 1.87 -22.39
N LYS A 44 -19.38 1.87 -23.18
CA LYS A 44 -19.38 2.35 -24.56
C LYS A 44 -19.44 3.87 -24.57
N GLU A 45 -18.45 4.50 -25.18
CA GLU A 45 -18.37 5.94 -25.38
C GLU A 45 -18.37 6.27 -26.87
N LYS A 46 -18.36 7.58 -27.20
CA LYS A 46 -18.36 8.06 -28.62
C LYS A 46 -17.22 7.46 -29.45
N LYS A 47 -16.06 7.22 -28.85
CA LYS A 47 -14.84 6.71 -29.54
C LYS A 47 -14.64 5.20 -29.37
N GLY A 48 -15.59 4.46 -28.82
CA GLY A 48 -15.49 3.02 -28.57
C GLY A 48 -15.60 2.64 -27.10
N LEU A 49 -15.14 1.44 -26.76
CA LEU A 49 -15.12 0.98 -25.35
C LEU A 49 -13.99 1.69 -24.59
N LYS A 50 -14.30 2.15 -23.39
CA LYS A 50 -13.33 2.74 -22.48
C LYS A 50 -13.48 2.12 -21.10
N THR A 51 -12.34 1.73 -20.52
CA THR A 51 -12.29 1.15 -19.16
C THR A 51 -11.76 2.19 -18.18
N TYR A 52 -12.39 2.23 -17.04
CA TYR A 52 -12.02 3.00 -15.86
C TYR A 52 -11.72 2.04 -14.73
N ALA A 53 -10.75 2.38 -13.90
CA ALA A 53 -10.37 1.55 -12.77
C ALA A 53 -10.35 2.38 -11.47
N GLN A 54 -10.72 1.71 -10.39
CA GLN A 54 -10.42 2.14 -9.02
C GLN A 54 -9.57 1.05 -8.36
N ILE A 55 -8.47 1.45 -7.74
CA ILE A 55 -7.57 0.58 -6.98
C ILE A 55 -7.48 1.12 -5.55
N GLY A 56 -7.74 0.28 -4.56
CA GLY A 56 -7.74 0.67 -3.17
C GLY A 56 -6.67 -0.03 -2.33
N THR A 57 -6.21 0.66 -1.28
CA THR A 57 -5.43 0.02 -0.21
C THR A 57 -6.35 -0.67 0.80
N GLY A 58 -7.60 -0.20 0.92
CA GLY A 58 -8.62 -0.63 1.88
C GLY A 58 -9.76 -1.46 1.30
N ASN A 59 -10.46 -2.18 2.15
CA ASN A 59 -11.59 -3.02 1.78
C ASN A 59 -12.82 -2.18 1.37
N TYR A 60 -13.67 -2.75 0.51
CA TYR A 60 -15.01 -2.22 0.25
C TYR A 60 -15.95 -2.61 1.41
N SER A 61 -15.87 -1.86 2.50
CA SER A 61 -16.64 -2.09 3.71
C SER A 61 -16.92 -0.76 4.38
N GLU A 62 -18.19 -0.46 4.61
CA GLU A 62 -18.61 0.79 5.26
C GLU A 62 -18.02 0.93 6.66
N SER A 63 -18.01 -0.15 7.45
CA SER A 63 -17.46 -0.16 8.79
C SER A 63 -15.95 0.12 8.79
N ASN A 64 -15.21 -0.49 7.85
CA ASN A 64 -13.77 -0.25 7.73
C ASN A 64 -13.49 1.18 7.24
N ALA A 65 -14.27 1.70 6.31
CA ALA A 65 -14.10 3.06 5.81
C ALA A 65 -14.25 4.13 6.90
N LYS A 66 -15.07 3.88 7.92
CA LYS A 66 -15.24 4.77 9.07
C LYS A 66 -14.11 4.70 10.09
N GLN A 67 -13.29 3.65 10.07
CA GLN A 67 -12.29 3.35 11.10
C GLN A 67 -10.86 3.32 10.58
N TYR A 68 -10.64 3.14 9.28
CA TYR A 68 -9.32 2.91 8.68
C TYR A 68 -8.90 4.11 7.84
N THR A 69 -7.59 4.35 7.80
CA THR A 69 -7.00 5.28 6.84
C THR A 69 -6.57 4.51 5.59
N ASP A 70 -7.13 4.86 4.44
CA ASP A 70 -6.80 4.20 3.18
C ASP A 70 -6.74 5.20 2.02
N TYR A 71 -6.23 4.75 0.89
CA TYR A 71 -6.22 5.47 -0.37
C TYR A 71 -7.04 4.74 -1.42
N SER A 72 -7.77 5.50 -2.24
CA SER A 72 -8.41 5.05 -3.46
C SER A 72 -7.86 5.84 -4.65
N TYR A 73 -7.35 5.12 -5.63
CA TYR A 73 -6.80 5.70 -6.86
C TYR A 73 -7.74 5.41 -8.02
N PHE A 74 -8.21 6.47 -8.67
CA PHE A 74 -9.07 6.38 -9.84
C PHE A 74 -8.26 6.71 -11.09
N THR A 75 -8.42 5.91 -12.15
CA THR A 75 -7.68 6.08 -13.39
C THR A 75 -8.49 5.69 -14.61
N ALA A 76 -8.16 6.30 -15.74
CA ALA A 76 -8.61 5.92 -17.06
C ALA A 76 -7.40 5.62 -18.00
N ASP A 77 -6.21 5.41 -17.42
CA ASP A 77 -5.04 4.97 -18.17
C ASP A 77 -5.29 3.58 -18.75
N GLN A 78 -5.24 3.47 -20.08
CA GLN A 78 -5.65 2.25 -20.76
C GLN A 78 -4.64 1.11 -20.61
N ASP A 79 -3.36 1.39 -20.40
CA ASP A 79 -2.37 0.34 -20.13
C ASP A 79 -2.56 -0.26 -18.72
N MET A 80 -2.84 0.59 -17.74
CA MET A 80 -3.18 0.13 -16.39
C MET A 80 -4.50 -0.63 -16.39
N CYS A 81 -5.53 -0.11 -17.06
CA CYS A 81 -6.84 -0.79 -17.17
C CYS A 81 -6.74 -2.13 -17.89
N PHE A 82 -5.88 -2.23 -18.92
CA PHE A 82 -5.60 -3.49 -19.59
C PHE A 82 -4.98 -4.52 -18.64
N ASP A 83 -3.95 -4.14 -17.90
CA ASP A 83 -3.32 -5.02 -16.92
C ASP A 83 -4.29 -5.49 -15.83
N LEU A 84 -5.15 -4.59 -15.34
CA LEU A 84 -6.15 -4.90 -14.34
C LEU A 84 -7.24 -5.84 -14.87
N THR A 85 -7.61 -5.72 -16.15
CA THR A 85 -8.49 -6.68 -16.82
C THR A 85 -7.83 -8.05 -16.88
N ARG A 86 -6.57 -8.13 -17.29
CA ARG A 86 -5.80 -9.38 -17.29
C ARG A 86 -5.63 -9.98 -15.89
N PHE A 87 -5.54 -9.15 -14.88
CA PHE A 87 -5.50 -9.60 -13.49
C PHE A 87 -6.84 -10.24 -13.05
N PHE A 88 -7.98 -9.70 -13.48
CA PHE A 88 -9.28 -10.36 -13.29
C PHE A 88 -9.32 -11.70 -14.01
N ASP A 89 -8.88 -11.77 -15.27
CA ASP A 89 -8.83 -13.02 -16.04
C ASP A 89 -7.96 -14.06 -15.34
N LEU A 90 -6.79 -13.66 -14.81
CA LEU A 90 -5.90 -14.53 -14.03
C LEU A 90 -6.60 -15.13 -12.79
N MET A 91 -7.44 -14.35 -12.10
CA MET A 91 -8.12 -14.81 -10.90
C MET A 91 -9.37 -15.64 -11.17
N THR A 92 -10.01 -15.45 -12.32
CA THR A 92 -11.36 -15.99 -12.61
C THR A 92 -11.36 -17.08 -13.67
N SER A 93 -10.24 -17.30 -14.33
CA SER A 93 -10.06 -18.33 -15.37
C SER A 93 -8.64 -18.91 -15.25
N ASP A 94 -8.45 -20.12 -15.77
CA ASP A 94 -7.12 -20.78 -15.80
C ASP A 94 -6.14 -20.14 -16.80
N GLN A 95 -6.32 -18.87 -17.12
CA GLN A 95 -5.37 -18.14 -17.95
C GLN A 95 -4.09 -17.90 -17.16
N GLY A 96 -2.97 -18.29 -17.76
CA GLY A 96 -1.64 -18.21 -17.12
C GLY A 96 -1.18 -16.79 -16.80
N VAL A 97 -0.08 -16.70 -16.09
CA VAL A 97 0.62 -15.45 -15.74
C VAL A 97 0.85 -14.60 -16.98
N PHE A 98 0.61 -13.30 -16.86
CA PHE A 98 0.81 -12.33 -17.95
C PHE A 98 1.93 -11.34 -17.64
N LYS A 99 2.59 -10.83 -18.66
CA LYS A 99 3.53 -9.72 -18.52
C LYS A 99 2.75 -8.41 -18.41
N SER A 100 2.76 -7.80 -17.24
CA SER A 100 2.13 -6.51 -17.00
C SER A 100 2.94 -5.35 -17.62
N ARG A 101 2.26 -4.25 -17.94
CA ARG A 101 2.82 -3.01 -18.45
C ARG A 101 3.11 -2.02 -17.32
N LYS A 102 2.17 -1.86 -16.39
CA LYS A 102 2.17 -0.86 -15.33
C LYS A 102 1.85 -1.41 -13.95
N VAL A 103 1.08 -2.49 -13.88
CA VAL A 103 0.61 -3.06 -12.62
C VAL A 103 1.60 -4.09 -12.10
N ILE A 104 1.86 -4.02 -10.80
CA ILE A 104 2.70 -4.97 -10.08
C ILE A 104 1.79 -5.85 -9.24
N TYR A 105 1.92 -7.17 -9.36
CA TYR A 105 1.02 -8.09 -8.69
C TYR A 105 1.75 -9.29 -8.08
N ALA A 106 1.28 -9.71 -6.91
CA ALA A 106 1.76 -10.90 -6.23
C ALA A 106 0.86 -12.12 -6.59
N PRO A 107 1.46 -13.33 -6.58
CA PRO A 107 2.83 -13.66 -6.17
C PRO A 107 3.90 -13.56 -7.27
N TYR A 108 3.62 -12.92 -8.39
CA TYR A 108 4.39 -13.08 -9.65
C TYR A 108 5.59 -12.14 -9.77
N ASN A 109 5.37 -10.82 -9.85
CA ASN A 109 6.46 -9.86 -10.11
C ASN A 109 6.69 -8.86 -8.96
N MET A 110 5.86 -8.87 -7.91
CA MET A 110 5.89 -7.84 -6.87
C MET A 110 7.18 -7.86 -6.05
N LYS A 111 7.61 -9.04 -5.60
CA LYS A 111 8.84 -9.18 -4.79
C LYS A 111 10.06 -8.70 -5.57
N ASP A 112 10.20 -9.14 -6.81
CA ASP A 112 11.34 -8.78 -7.67
C ASP A 112 11.36 -7.28 -7.97
N THR A 113 10.20 -6.68 -8.29
CA THR A 113 10.09 -5.25 -8.52
C THR A 113 10.54 -4.44 -7.29
N ILE A 114 10.09 -4.82 -6.09
CA ILE A 114 10.50 -4.12 -4.85
C ILE A 114 12.01 -4.28 -4.62
N LYS A 115 12.58 -5.48 -4.85
CA LYS A 115 14.03 -5.70 -4.75
C LYS A 115 14.81 -4.86 -5.76
N ASP A 116 14.30 -4.70 -6.97
CA ASP A 116 14.95 -3.89 -8.01
C ASP A 116 14.88 -2.39 -7.68
N GLU A 117 13.79 -1.90 -7.09
CA GLU A 117 13.69 -0.55 -6.57
C GLU A 117 14.72 -0.29 -5.44
N ILE A 118 14.87 -1.24 -4.52
CA ILE A 118 15.89 -1.16 -3.47
C ILE A 118 17.31 -1.12 -4.06
N LYS A 119 17.61 -1.99 -5.05
CA LYS A 119 18.90 -1.99 -5.75
C LYS A 119 19.17 -0.65 -6.48
N ALA A 120 18.13 -0.05 -7.06
CA ALA A 120 18.25 1.25 -7.70
C ALA A 120 18.67 2.33 -6.68
N GLU A 121 18.11 2.33 -5.48
CA GLU A 121 18.50 3.27 -4.42
C GLU A 121 19.92 2.98 -3.89
N ILE A 122 20.34 1.73 -3.79
CA ILE A 122 21.74 1.37 -3.48
C ILE A 122 22.69 1.94 -4.54
N LYS A 123 22.35 1.80 -5.83
CA LYS A 123 23.15 2.38 -6.93
C LYS A 123 23.24 3.89 -6.85
N ARG A 124 22.14 4.56 -6.46
CA ARG A 124 22.13 6.02 -6.24
C ARG A 124 23.07 6.42 -5.11
N ALA A 125 22.97 5.77 -3.96
CA ALA A 125 23.81 6.05 -2.80
C ALA A 125 25.31 5.85 -3.09
N LYS A 126 25.68 4.82 -3.87
CA LYS A 126 27.06 4.56 -4.29
C LYS A 126 27.62 5.60 -5.28
N ASN A 127 26.77 6.37 -5.96
CA ASN A 127 27.16 7.39 -6.93
C ASN A 127 27.05 8.81 -6.33
N ASP A 128 27.32 8.96 -5.04
CA ASP A 128 27.27 10.23 -4.28
C ASP A 128 25.94 10.97 -4.38
N LYS A 129 24.85 10.25 -4.67
CA LYS A 129 23.48 10.76 -4.66
C LYS A 129 22.75 10.25 -3.44
N GLU A 130 21.82 11.02 -2.93
CA GLU A 130 21.01 10.60 -1.80
C GLU A 130 20.09 9.44 -2.19
N GLY A 131 20.38 8.23 -1.67
CA GLY A 131 19.47 7.09 -1.70
C GLY A 131 18.45 7.22 -0.56
N TYR A 132 17.17 7.05 -0.87
CA TYR A 132 16.09 7.19 0.10
C TYR A 132 14.97 6.19 -0.13
N ILE A 133 14.51 5.57 0.96
CA ILE A 133 13.36 4.65 0.95
C ILE A 133 12.41 5.03 2.10
N PHE A 134 11.10 5.14 1.79
CA PHE A 134 10.06 5.21 2.81
C PHE A 134 9.07 4.05 2.62
N ILE A 135 8.81 3.31 3.69
CA ILE A 135 7.90 2.17 3.70
C ILE A 135 6.80 2.45 4.73
N LYS A 136 5.55 2.62 4.28
CA LYS A 136 4.37 2.58 5.15
C LYS A 136 3.61 1.29 4.87
N CYS A 137 3.49 0.42 5.88
CA CYS A 137 2.75 -0.84 5.78
C CYS A 137 2.25 -1.32 7.15
N ASN A 138 1.44 -2.39 7.14
CA ASN A 138 0.94 -2.95 8.39
C ASN A 138 1.84 -4.03 8.98
N GLY A 139 2.66 -4.67 8.14
CA GLY A 139 3.60 -5.70 8.57
C GLY A 139 4.77 -5.84 7.61
N PHE A 140 5.95 -6.07 8.19
CA PHE A 140 7.20 -6.21 7.47
C PHE A 140 7.96 -7.44 8.00
N THR A 141 7.77 -8.59 7.37
CA THR A 141 8.32 -9.87 7.85
C THR A 141 8.86 -10.79 6.74
N ASP A 142 8.92 -10.31 5.49
CA ASP A 142 9.58 -11.06 4.41
C ASP A 142 11.10 -10.95 4.57
N VAL A 143 11.76 -12.10 4.68
CA VAL A 143 13.21 -12.18 5.00
C VAL A 143 14.06 -11.62 3.87
N GLU A 144 13.74 -11.96 2.62
CA GLU A 144 14.52 -11.50 1.47
C GLU A 144 14.45 -9.98 1.29
N ILE A 145 13.26 -9.38 1.51
CA ILE A 145 13.11 -7.92 1.47
C ILE A 145 13.82 -7.28 2.67
N ALA A 146 13.78 -7.93 3.85
CA ALA A 146 14.48 -7.44 5.04
C ALA A 146 16.00 -7.41 4.83
N GLU A 147 16.57 -8.44 4.26
CA GLU A 147 17.99 -8.50 3.88
C GLU A 147 18.36 -7.40 2.87
N ALA A 148 17.54 -7.23 1.83
CA ALA A 148 17.75 -6.17 0.83
C ALA A 148 17.71 -4.76 1.45
N ILE A 149 16.81 -4.50 2.40
CA ILE A 149 16.73 -3.23 3.15
C ILE A 149 17.97 -3.03 4.04
N GLN A 150 18.45 -4.08 4.72
CA GLN A 150 19.66 -3.99 5.51
C GLN A 150 20.89 -3.71 4.63
N ASP A 151 20.99 -4.33 3.48
CA ASP A 151 22.09 -4.08 2.53
C ASP A 151 22.02 -2.66 1.94
N ALA A 152 20.81 -2.15 1.69
CA ALA A 152 20.63 -0.75 1.30
C ALA A 152 21.11 0.22 2.40
N ALA A 153 20.78 -0.07 3.65
CA ALA A 153 21.25 0.73 4.79
C ALA A 153 22.78 0.71 4.95
N LYS A 154 23.41 -0.45 4.78
CA LYS A 154 24.89 -0.60 4.76
C LYS A 154 25.52 0.20 3.62
N ALA A 155 24.85 0.29 2.47
CA ALA A 155 25.29 1.08 1.33
C ALA A 155 25.05 2.60 1.49
N GLY A 156 24.50 3.06 2.61
CA GLY A 156 24.27 4.48 2.89
C GLY A 156 22.88 5.00 2.54
N VAL A 157 21.97 4.17 2.05
CA VAL A 157 20.58 4.55 1.79
C VAL A 157 19.89 4.94 3.11
N LYS A 158 19.22 6.08 3.14
CA LYS A 158 18.39 6.49 4.29
C LYS A 158 17.02 5.87 4.20
N ILE A 159 16.62 5.14 5.23
CA ILE A 159 15.40 4.37 5.25
C ILE A 159 14.53 4.81 6.41
N THR A 160 13.29 5.16 6.10
CA THR A 160 12.25 5.46 7.08
C THR A 160 11.12 4.46 6.92
N MET A 161 10.71 3.84 8.01
CA MET A 161 9.63 2.86 8.01
C MET A 161 8.55 3.28 8.99
N LEU A 162 7.30 3.29 8.55
CA LEU A 162 6.11 3.45 9.39
C LEU A 162 5.34 2.13 9.37
N VAL A 163 5.62 1.27 10.34
CA VAL A 163 5.08 -0.10 10.42
C VAL A 163 4.17 -0.20 11.64
N ARG A 164 2.89 -0.47 11.39
CA ARG A 164 1.89 -0.54 12.46
C ARG A 164 2.04 -1.78 13.36
N GLY A 165 2.40 -2.92 12.79
CA GLY A 165 2.45 -4.22 13.45
C GLY A 165 3.82 -4.88 13.39
N ALA A 166 3.87 -6.17 13.08
CA ALA A 166 5.09 -6.95 13.09
C ALA A 166 6.17 -6.39 12.15
N CYS A 167 7.39 -6.23 12.68
CA CYS A 167 8.58 -5.82 11.95
C CYS A 167 9.77 -6.67 12.39
N VAL A 168 10.48 -7.30 11.43
CA VAL A 168 11.64 -8.17 11.71
C VAL A 168 12.98 -7.44 11.60
N ILE A 169 12.96 -6.16 11.23
CA ILE A 169 14.18 -5.34 11.13
C ILE A 169 14.36 -4.54 12.41
N GLU A 170 15.61 -4.47 12.87
CA GLU A 170 16.02 -3.54 13.92
C GLU A 170 16.43 -2.18 13.34
N PRO A 171 16.15 -1.09 14.06
CA PRO A 171 16.63 0.24 13.67
C PRO A 171 18.15 0.31 13.73
N THR A 172 18.71 1.08 12.80
CA THR A 172 20.16 1.36 12.73
C THR A 172 20.39 2.86 12.50
N LYS A 173 21.64 3.28 12.33
CA LYS A 173 21.95 4.67 11.95
C LYS A 173 21.18 5.12 10.69
N ASN A 174 21.01 4.22 9.71
CA ASN A 174 20.37 4.52 8.43
C ASN A 174 18.93 3.97 8.32
N ILE A 175 18.45 3.20 9.30
CA ILE A 175 17.07 2.68 9.36
C ILE A 175 16.38 3.27 10.58
N LYS A 176 15.36 4.09 10.33
CA LYS A 176 14.47 4.62 11.38
C LYS A 176 13.11 3.96 11.24
N ILE A 177 12.61 3.39 12.32
CA ILE A 177 11.34 2.65 12.34
C ILE A 177 10.39 3.33 13.32
N TYR A 178 9.17 3.55 12.87
CA TYR A 178 8.11 4.19 13.63
C TYR A 178 6.82 3.37 13.55
N SER A 179 5.94 3.59 14.52
CA SER A 179 4.56 3.10 14.51
C SER A 179 3.63 4.22 14.95
N LEU A 180 2.47 4.32 14.32
CA LEU A 180 1.44 5.28 14.67
C LEU A 180 0.15 4.54 15.02
N VAL A 181 -0.36 4.80 16.22
CA VAL A 181 -1.63 4.26 16.73
C VAL A 181 -2.44 5.43 17.27
N GLY A 182 -3.53 5.75 16.60
CA GLY A 182 -4.39 6.87 16.93
C GLY A 182 -5.87 6.51 16.84
N ARG A 183 -6.70 7.51 16.56
CA ARG A 183 -8.16 7.38 16.43
C ARG A 183 -8.55 6.40 15.33
N PHE A 184 -7.84 6.46 14.19
CA PHE A 184 -8.06 5.57 13.05
C PHE A 184 -6.97 4.51 12.97
N LEU A 185 -7.33 3.36 12.41
CA LEU A 185 -6.37 2.31 12.09
C LEU A 185 -5.56 2.71 10.87
N GLU A 186 -4.25 2.89 11.02
CA GLU A 186 -3.33 3.14 9.91
C GLU A 186 -3.22 1.89 9.04
N HIS A 187 -3.92 1.88 7.90
CA HIS A 187 -4.10 0.68 7.09
C HIS A 187 -3.49 0.78 5.70
N SER A 188 -3.35 1.96 5.16
CA SER A 188 -2.80 2.17 3.81
C SER A 188 -1.35 1.68 3.68
N ARG A 189 -0.99 1.23 2.47
CA ARG A 189 0.37 0.85 2.10
C ARG A 189 0.88 1.82 1.07
N VAL A 190 2.03 2.40 1.37
CA VAL A 190 2.72 3.37 0.50
C VAL A 190 4.22 3.07 0.52
N TYR A 191 4.80 2.89 -0.63
CA TYR A 191 6.24 2.62 -0.80
C TYR A 191 6.84 3.71 -1.65
N GLN A 192 7.81 4.43 -1.12
CA GLN A 192 8.53 5.48 -1.84
C GLN A 192 10.00 5.10 -1.99
N PHE A 193 10.50 5.21 -3.22
CA PHE A 193 11.91 5.04 -3.57
C PHE A 193 12.40 6.33 -4.23
N GLY A 194 13.46 6.90 -3.69
CA GLY A 194 13.99 8.20 -4.09
C GLY A 194 13.25 9.39 -3.51
N THR A 195 13.71 10.60 -3.89
CA THR A 195 13.20 11.88 -3.38
C THR A 195 12.88 12.85 -4.52
N GLY A 196 12.10 13.89 -4.23
CA GLY A 196 11.77 14.97 -5.15
C GLY A 196 11.09 14.47 -6.43
N LYS A 197 11.42 15.08 -7.57
CA LYS A 197 10.83 14.75 -8.89
C LYS A 197 11.14 13.32 -9.35
N ASN A 198 12.21 12.72 -8.83
CA ASN A 198 12.62 11.35 -9.18
C ASN A 198 12.04 10.28 -8.23
N ALA A 199 11.20 10.68 -7.28
CA ALA A 199 10.55 9.73 -6.39
C ALA A 199 9.59 8.83 -7.16
N ARG A 200 9.71 7.53 -6.94
CA ARG A 200 8.74 6.53 -7.39
C ARG A 200 7.91 6.12 -6.19
N ILE A 201 6.60 6.29 -6.30
CA ILE A 201 5.67 5.99 -5.22
C ILE A 201 4.68 4.95 -5.67
N TYR A 202 4.58 3.90 -4.87
CA TYR A 202 3.66 2.80 -5.07
C TYR A 202 2.60 2.79 -3.97
N ILE A 203 1.37 2.50 -4.34
CA ILE A 203 0.26 2.25 -3.42
C ILE A 203 -0.44 0.95 -3.79
N GLY A 204 -1.07 0.30 -2.81
CA GLY A 204 -1.85 -0.91 -3.07
C GLY A 204 -2.18 -1.71 -1.82
N SER A 205 -2.46 -2.99 -2.01
CA SER A 205 -3.01 -3.85 -0.96
C SER A 205 -1.97 -4.63 -0.16
N ALA A 206 -0.76 -4.80 -0.68
CA ALA A 206 0.25 -5.71 -0.12
C ALA A 206 1.02 -5.11 1.05
N ASP A 207 1.15 -5.88 2.12
CA ASP A 207 2.21 -5.73 3.11
C ASP A 207 3.48 -6.48 2.66
N LEU A 208 4.63 -6.16 3.23
CA LEU A 208 5.90 -6.86 2.95
C LEU A 208 6.06 -8.07 3.87
N MET A 209 5.16 -9.02 3.72
CA MET A 209 5.12 -10.27 4.46
C MET A 209 5.12 -11.45 3.50
N GLY A 210 5.74 -12.56 3.86
CA GLY A 210 5.82 -13.76 3.02
C GLY A 210 4.46 -14.23 2.50
N ARG A 211 3.39 -14.15 3.33
CA ARG A 211 2.03 -14.50 2.89
C ARG A 211 1.48 -13.56 1.80
N ASN A 212 1.75 -12.25 1.88
CA ASN A 212 1.29 -11.27 0.89
C ASN A 212 2.04 -11.45 -0.44
N LEU A 213 3.35 -11.66 -0.37
CA LEU A 213 4.19 -11.73 -1.56
C LEU A 213 4.13 -13.09 -2.29
N ASN A 214 3.76 -14.20 -1.58
CA ASN A 214 3.86 -15.54 -2.14
C ASN A 214 2.53 -16.33 -2.15
N ARG A 215 1.51 -15.94 -1.36
CA ARG A 215 0.28 -16.74 -1.18
C ARG A 215 -1.01 -15.94 -1.28
N ARG A 216 -0.95 -14.73 -1.87
CA ARG A 216 -2.10 -13.86 -2.05
C ARG A 216 -2.07 -13.18 -3.40
N HIS A 217 -3.24 -12.95 -3.95
CA HIS A 217 -3.41 -12.00 -5.04
C HIS A 217 -3.42 -10.58 -4.47
N GLU A 218 -2.35 -9.85 -4.70
CA GLU A 218 -2.15 -8.48 -4.24
C GLU A 218 -1.81 -7.59 -5.44
N LEU A 219 -2.08 -6.30 -5.31
CA LEU A 219 -1.76 -5.29 -6.32
C LEU A 219 -0.93 -4.16 -5.71
N LEU A 220 0.05 -3.68 -6.49
CA LEU A 220 0.70 -2.38 -6.32
C LEU A 220 0.67 -1.65 -7.66
N ILE A 221 0.47 -0.36 -7.62
CA ILE A 221 0.55 0.53 -8.80
C ILE A 221 1.55 1.64 -8.56
N LEU A 222 2.31 1.99 -9.59
CA LEU A 222 3.13 3.20 -9.60
C LEU A 222 2.24 4.41 -9.83
N VAL A 223 2.32 5.40 -8.95
CA VAL A 223 1.61 6.67 -9.10
C VAL A 223 2.41 7.59 -10.02
N GLU A 224 2.00 7.64 -11.30
CA GLU A 224 2.69 8.43 -12.34
C GLU A 224 2.27 9.90 -12.32
N ASN A 225 1.03 10.21 -11.93
CA ASN A 225 0.55 11.59 -11.85
C ASN A 225 1.37 12.39 -10.83
N GLU A 226 1.98 13.50 -11.28
CA GLU A 226 2.91 14.29 -10.47
C GLU A 226 2.24 14.93 -9.25
N GLU A 227 1.05 15.49 -9.42
CA GLU A 227 0.30 16.14 -8.35
C GLU A 227 -0.09 15.14 -7.24
N ILE A 228 -0.60 13.97 -7.64
CA ILE A 228 -0.96 12.90 -6.70
C ILE A 228 0.30 12.37 -5.99
N ARG A 229 1.40 12.20 -6.71
CA ARG A 229 2.68 11.77 -6.16
C ARG A 229 3.22 12.76 -5.13
N GLU A 230 3.18 14.06 -5.42
CA GLU A 230 3.60 15.10 -4.49
C GLU A 230 2.71 15.14 -3.24
N ARG A 231 1.39 14.98 -3.41
CA ARG A 231 0.46 14.87 -2.30
C ARG A 231 0.77 13.68 -1.40
N LEU A 232 1.03 12.50 -1.96
CA LEU A 232 1.44 11.33 -1.17
C LEU A 232 2.74 11.57 -0.42
N MET A 233 3.75 12.19 -1.03
CA MET A 233 4.98 12.58 -0.35
C MET A 233 4.73 13.57 0.81
N LYS A 234 3.81 14.52 0.61
CA LYS A 234 3.38 15.44 1.68
C LYS A 234 2.74 14.68 2.83
N HIS A 235 1.85 13.71 2.54
CA HIS A 235 1.20 12.88 3.55
C HIS A 235 2.23 12.06 4.36
N LEU A 236 3.21 11.45 3.70
CA LEU A 236 4.28 10.72 4.39
C LEU A 236 5.07 11.63 5.34
N LYS A 237 5.33 12.89 4.94
CA LYS A 237 5.98 13.88 5.80
C LYS A 237 5.08 14.32 6.98
N VAL A 238 3.77 14.39 6.76
CA VAL A 238 2.80 14.73 7.81
C VAL A 238 2.79 13.66 8.90
N TYR A 239 2.79 12.37 8.56
CA TYR A 239 2.94 11.30 9.55
C TYR A 239 4.19 11.49 10.43
N MET A 240 5.30 11.89 9.85
CA MET A 240 6.56 12.05 10.56
C MET A 240 6.64 13.31 11.45
N LYS A 241 5.64 14.21 11.34
CA LYS A 241 5.49 15.38 12.23
C LYS A 241 4.60 15.10 13.44
N ASP A 242 3.89 13.97 13.44
CA ASP A 242 3.01 13.61 14.56
C ASP A 242 3.83 13.48 15.85
N ASN A 243 3.46 14.25 16.86
CA ASN A 243 4.09 14.23 18.18
C ASN A 243 3.10 13.88 19.30
N THR A 244 1.95 13.33 18.92
CA THR A 244 0.90 12.88 19.87
C THR A 244 0.74 11.36 19.88
N ASN A 245 0.89 10.73 18.71
CA ASN A 245 0.62 9.30 18.53
C ASN A 245 1.80 8.52 17.92
N LEU A 246 2.78 9.21 17.33
CA LEU A 246 3.92 8.57 16.69
C LEU A 246 4.88 8.02 17.75
N ARG A 247 5.27 6.77 17.57
CA ARG A 247 6.25 6.08 18.41
C ARG A 247 7.43 5.65 17.57
N LYS A 248 8.63 5.89 18.06
CA LYS A 248 9.86 5.38 17.50
C LYS A 248 10.14 4.00 18.08
N ILE A 249 10.56 3.07 17.23
CA ILE A 249 11.04 1.76 17.66
C ILE A 249 12.53 1.86 17.89
N LEU A 250 12.97 1.47 19.09
CA LEU A 250 14.37 1.43 19.50
C LEU A 250 14.98 0.05 19.21
N PRO A 251 16.33 -0.09 19.21
CA PRO A 251 16.98 -1.38 19.30
C PRO A 251 16.36 -2.19 20.46
N ASN A 252 16.25 -3.51 20.34
CA ASN A 252 15.52 -4.39 21.25
C ASN A 252 13.98 -4.26 21.21
N TYR A 253 13.43 -3.65 20.17
CA TYR A 253 11.98 -3.53 19.91
C TYR A 253 11.18 -2.76 20.99
N LYS A 254 11.83 -1.93 21.81
CA LYS A 254 11.13 -1.01 22.70
C LYS A 254 10.56 0.17 21.92
N TYR A 255 9.44 0.70 22.43
CA TYR A 255 8.77 1.88 21.86
C TYR A 255 9.02 3.10 22.73
N GLU A 256 9.33 4.22 22.09
CA GLU A 256 9.44 5.52 22.70
C GLU A 256 8.55 6.51 21.97
N MET A 257 7.81 7.32 22.71
CA MET A 257 7.00 8.39 22.10
C MET A 257 7.91 9.43 21.47
N VAL A 258 7.58 9.86 20.27
CA VAL A 258 8.28 10.95 19.62
C VAL A 258 7.78 12.27 20.21
N ASP A 259 8.68 12.96 20.92
CA ASP A 259 8.59 14.37 21.31
C ASP A 259 7.20 14.87 21.74
N GLN A 260 6.71 14.44 22.93
CA GLN A 260 5.43 14.89 23.46
C GLN A 260 5.53 16.28 24.07
N PRO A 261 5.04 17.34 23.42
CA PRO A 261 5.05 18.66 24.00
C PRO A 261 4.00 18.75 25.13
N GLU A 262 4.39 19.27 26.29
CA GLU A 262 3.50 19.47 27.44
C GLU A 262 2.31 20.42 27.14
N LYS A 263 2.55 21.41 26.25
CA LYS A 263 1.52 22.41 25.89
C LYS A 263 0.69 21.92 24.70
N LYS A 264 -0.63 21.79 24.86
CA LYS A 264 -1.58 21.42 23.78
C LYS A 264 -1.37 22.18 22.48
N LYS A 265 -1.05 23.47 22.53
CA LYS A 265 -0.82 24.31 21.35
C LYS A 265 0.36 23.87 20.46
N ASN A 266 1.25 23.05 21.00
CA ASN A 266 2.41 22.51 20.29
C ASN A 266 2.18 21.05 19.85
N GLN A 267 1.03 20.47 20.17
CA GLN A 267 0.68 19.12 19.76
C GLN A 267 0.25 19.12 18.29
N PHE A 268 0.70 18.11 17.56
CA PHE A 268 0.36 17.88 16.18
C PHE A 268 0.00 16.41 15.96
N SER A 269 -1.26 16.18 15.59
CA SER A 269 -1.78 14.86 15.21
C SER A 269 -1.88 14.79 13.69
N ALA A 270 -1.24 13.80 13.09
CA ALA A 270 -1.32 13.57 11.66
C ALA A 270 -2.77 13.23 11.24
N GLN A 271 -3.50 12.46 12.04
CA GLN A 271 -4.87 12.07 11.73
C GLN A 271 -5.83 13.26 11.78
N ASP A 272 -5.67 14.16 12.74
CA ASP A 272 -6.48 15.39 12.80
C ASP A 272 -6.17 16.31 11.61
N TRP A 273 -4.89 16.39 11.23
CA TRP A 273 -4.49 17.13 10.03
C TRP A 273 -5.15 16.58 8.76
N PHE A 274 -5.23 15.24 8.60
CA PHE A 274 -5.91 14.62 7.45
C PHE A 274 -7.42 14.88 7.44
N ILE A 275 -8.06 14.96 8.61
CA ILE A 275 -9.47 15.33 8.72
C ILE A 275 -9.67 16.76 8.20
N GLU A 276 -8.84 17.70 8.64
CA GLU A 276 -8.97 19.09 8.20
C GLU A 276 -8.66 19.25 6.70
N GLU A 277 -7.62 18.56 6.18
CA GLU A 277 -7.35 18.55 4.74
C GLU A 277 -8.57 18.01 3.94
N ALA A 278 -9.24 16.96 4.43
CA ALA A 278 -10.42 16.41 3.78
C ALA A 278 -11.60 17.41 3.76
N LYS A 279 -11.84 18.12 4.86
CA LYS A 279 -12.86 19.18 4.94
C LYS A 279 -12.57 20.34 3.98
N GLU A 280 -11.31 20.78 3.92
CA GLU A 280 -10.88 21.84 2.98
C GLU A 280 -11.11 21.44 1.52
N MET A 281 -11.10 20.15 1.22
CA MET A 281 -11.43 19.61 -0.11
C MET A 281 -12.93 19.41 -0.34
N GLY A 282 -13.81 19.77 0.61
CA GLY A 282 -15.26 19.59 0.51
C GLY A 282 -15.70 18.13 0.70
N LEU A 283 -14.89 17.31 1.35
CA LEU A 283 -15.24 15.95 1.75
C LEU A 283 -15.71 15.98 3.21
N GLU A 284 -17.02 16.17 3.40
CA GLU A 284 -17.68 16.12 4.72
C GLU A 284 -17.92 14.67 5.19
#